data_05fe9544a7ed9e944e52010c23298031
#
_entry.id   05fe9544a7ed9e944e52010c23298031
#
_cell.length_a   1.000
_cell.length_b   1.000
_cell.length_c   1.000
_cell.angle_alpha   90.00
_cell.angle_beta   90.00
_cell.angle_gamma   90.00
#
_symmetry.space_group_name_H-M   'P 1'
#
loop_
_entity.id
_entity.type
_entity.pdbx_description
1 polymer ?
#
loop_
_entity_poly.entity_id
_entity_poly.type
_entity_poly.pdbx_seq_one_letter_code
_entity_poly.pdbx_strand_id
1 'polypeptide(L)'
;MTRCRLFMSLCAGGVLLAVGSVGWGAPPDASSTSWPFTRLEAPAVPAVQDTAWVRNPIDAFVLSKLEARGIKPAPEVSPRVWLRRLSFDLIGLPPTPADVDRFLNDSSDDRGRREIDRLLKDSRYGERWGRHWLDLVRYADTGGGGLDFPLPHMWRYRDYVIRAFNQDRPYDRFIREQIAGDAYEVYSDEGRIGAGFLRLGVFLEGTREEMRRELLNDLVGTTGSVFLGLTMGCARCHDHKFDPIPTRDYYRLEAFFAAVTVRPEAIPFTQYERPAELERRAKAWDVVQKRRQTERDEVVNRFRERLAPALAGSLNGPQDLKDIAAPIGNDDLAAEMERGLLFSKQEIEQYRRLNRQTNGADSLPDLYKPMAYTATELIGASNEPEPNYPVPPTTFVLEGGDPKQKSEVVEPGYLAVAAGSSAPV
;
A
#
# COMPACT_ATOMS: atom_id res chain seq x y z
N MET A 1 -11.81 57.13 -40.22
CA MET A 1 -10.72 57.25 -41.21
C MET A 1 -10.08 55.88 -41.34
N THR A 2 -10.39 55.26 -42.31
CA THR A 2 -9.83 54.84 -43.60
C THR A 2 -9.30 53.40 -43.51
N ARG A 3 -10.07 52.49 -44.01
CA ARG A 3 -9.88 51.49 -45.08
C ARG A 3 -8.46 50.91 -45.25
N CYS A 4 -8.33 49.60 -45.11
CA CYS A 4 -7.74 48.75 -46.13
C CYS A 4 -8.33 47.33 -46.08
N ARG A 5 -9.22 47.03 -47.04
CA ARG A 5 -9.54 45.67 -47.52
C ARG A 5 -8.62 45.43 -48.66
N LEU A 6 -8.00 44.26 -48.77
CA LEU A 6 -7.95 43.51 -50.05
C LEU A 6 -7.21 42.18 -49.89
N PHE A 7 -7.84 41.19 -50.44
CA PHE A 7 -7.43 39.99 -51.18
C PHE A 7 -6.95 38.80 -50.38
N MET A 8 -7.82 37.84 -50.30
CA MET A 8 -7.41 36.45 -50.47
C MET A 8 -8.48 35.66 -51.21
N SER A 9 -8.07 35.19 -52.35
CA SER A 9 -8.82 34.23 -53.17
C SER A 9 -8.03 32.95 -53.28
N LEU A 10 -8.71 31.83 -52.99
CA LEU A 10 -8.57 30.47 -53.50
C LEU A 10 -7.17 29.78 -53.50
N CYS A 11 -7.08 28.76 -52.65
CA CYS A 11 -6.60 27.44 -53.07
C CYS A 11 -7.30 26.37 -52.23
N ALA A 12 -8.42 25.86 -52.73
CA ALA A 12 -9.05 24.65 -52.25
C ALA A 12 -8.26 23.44 -52.75
N GLY A 13 -7.32 22.97 -51.99
CA GLY A 13 -6.65 21.68 -52.18
C GLY A 13 -7.15 20.70 -51.13
N GLY A 14 -8.15 19.89 -51.48
CA GLY A 14 -8.64 18.83 -50.63
C GLY A 14 -7.59 17.74 -50.42
N VAL A 15 -6.98 17.72 -49.22
CA VAL A 15 -6.31 16.54 -48.72
C VAL A 15 -7.36 15.74 -47.95
N LEU A 16 -7.95 14.79 -48.61
CA LEU A 16 -8.68 13.70 -47.96
C LEU A 16 -7.66 12.89 -47.12
N LEU A 17 -7.49 13.26 -45.86
CA LEU A 17 -6.93 12.34 -44.89
C LEU A 17 -7.94 11.20 -44.73
N ALA A 18 -7.67 10.07 -45.39
CA ALA A 18 -8.26 8.80 -45.05
C ALA A 18 -7.84 8.51 -43.60
N VAL A 19 -8.71 8.87 -42.64
CA VAL A 19 -8.67 8.32 -41.31
C VAL A 19 -9.05 6.84 -41.48
N GLY A 20 -8.02 6.02 -41.72
CA GLY A 20 -8.15 4.58 -41.61
C GLY A 20 -8.67 4.33 -40.19
N SER A 21 -9.89 3.83 -40.10
CA SER A 21 -10.38 3.20 -38.89
C SER A 21 -9.33 2.14 -38.51
N VAL A 22 -8.47 2.46 -37.53
CA VAL A 22 -7.68 1.44 -36.86
C VAL A 22 -8.73 0.56 -36.21
N GLY A 23 -9.07 -0.52 -36.90
CA GLY A 23 -9.96 -1.53 -36.35
C GLY A 23 -9.36 -1.96 -35.03
N TRP A 24 -10.08 -1.77 -33.96
CA TRP A 24 -9.78 -2.37 -32.67
C TRP A 24 -9.77 -3.86 -32.95
N GLY A 25 -8.59 -4.47 -32.96
CA GLY A 25 -8.48 -5.92 -33.09
C GLY A 25 -9.36 -6.55 -32.01
N ALA A 26 -10.15 -7.53 -32.40
CA ALA A 26 -10.89 -8.32 -31.45
C ALA A 26 -9.93 -8.77 -30.34
N PRO A 27 -10.37 -8.77 -29.06
CA PRO A 27 -9.57 -9.29 -27.97
C PRO A 27 -9.07 -10.70 -28.38
N PRO A 28 -7.82 -11.05 -28.03
CA PRO A 28 -7.31 -12.38 -28.33
C PRO A 28 -8.29 -13.41 -27.81
N ASP A 29 -8.62 -14.38 -28.65
CA ASP A 29 -9.55 -15.45 -28.30
C ASP A 29 -9.10 -16.08 -26.97
N ALA A 30 -9.97 -16.08 -25.96
CA ALA A 30 -9.69 -16.66 -24.64
C ALA A 30 -9.31 -18.16 -24.72
N SER A 31 -9.50 -18.79 -25.88
CA SER A 31 -9.04 -20.14 -26.19
C SER A 31 -7.56 -20.21 -26.56
N SER A 32 -6.86 -19.08 -26.81
CA SER A 32 -5.45 -19.10 -27.11
C SER A 32 -4.63 -19.26 -25.83
N THR A 33 -4.19 -20.46 -25.52
CA THR A 33 -3.24 -20.82 -24.46
C THR A 33 -1.84 -20.29 -24.79
N SER A 34 -1.71 -18.96 -24.94
CA SER A 34 -0.42 -18.31 -25.14
C SER A 34 0.24 -18.03 -23.80
N TRP A 35 1.57 -18.14 -23.75
CA TRP A 35 2.33 -17.66 -22.60
C TRP A 35 1.94 -16.20 -22.25
N PRO A 36 1.72 -15.83 -20.96
CA PRO A 36 2.07 -16.56 -19.73
C PRO A 36 0.95 -17.45 -19.14
N PHE A 37 -0.15 -17.65 -19.81
CA PHE A 37 -1.35 -18.33 -19.28
C PHE A 37 -1.38 -19.84 -19.53
N THR A 38 -0.26 -20.40 -20.00
CA THR A 38 -0.12 -21.85 -20.16
C THR A 38 0.25 -22.52 -18.85
N ARG A 39 -0.12 -23.80 -18.71
CA ARG A 39 0.29 -24.60 -17.56
C ARG A 39 1.82 -24.61 -17.46
N LEU A 40 2.32 -24.40 -16.25
CA LEU A 40 3.75 -24.47 -15.97
C LEU A 40 4.25 -25.91 -16.11
N GLU A 41 5.25 -26.10 -16.95
CA GLU A 41 5.96 -27.37 -17.12
C GLU A 41 7.45 -27.12 -16.85
N ALA A 42 8.11 -28.12 -16.25
CA ALA A 42 9.55 -28.06 -16.04
C ALA A 42 10.25 -28.23 -17.40
N PRO A 43 10.96 -27.21 -17.93
CA PRO A 43 11.62 -27.34 -19.20
C PRO A 43 12.81 -28.31 -19.09
N ALA A 44 13.09 -29.04 -20.17
CA ALA A 44 14.29 -29.87 -20.23
C ALA A 44 15.54 -28.98 -20.14
N VAL A 45 16.49 -29.35 -19.29
CA VAL A 45 17.77 -28.64 -19.16
C VAL A 45 18.55 -28.81 -20.50
N PRO A 46 18.92 -27.72 -21.17
CA PRO A 46 19.59 -27.82 -22.46
C PRO A 46 20.99 -28.41 -22.34
N ALA A 47 21.38 -29.21 -23.34
CA ALA A 47 22.77 -29.65 -23.48
C ALA A 47 23.64 -28.45 -23.91
N VAL A 48 24.84 -28.34 -23.33
CA VAL A 48 25.81 -27.28 -23.59
C VAL A 48 27.19 -27.90 -23.86
N GLN A 49 28.06 -27.15 -24.54
CA GLN A 49 29.41 -27.62 -24.89
C GLN A 49 30.36 -27.53 -23.69
N ASP A 50 30.38 -26.40 -23.00
CA ASP A 50 31.24 -26.17 -21.82
C ASP A 50 30.51 -26.60 -20.53
N THR A 51 30.42 -27.92 -20.32
CA THR A 51 29.79 -28.46 -19.12
C THR A 51 30.53 -28.14 -17.83
N ALA A 52 31.85 -27.80 -17.92
CA ALA A 52 32.65 -27.46 -16.74
C ALA A 52 32.30 -26.11 -16.14
N TRP A 53 31.70 -25.21 -16.93
CA TRP A 53 31.22 -23.92 -16.45
C TRP A 53 29.89 -24.02 -15.67
N VAL A 54 29.10 -25.06 -15.93
CA VAL A 54 27.76 -25.25 -15.35
C VAL A 54 27.85 -25.73 -13.91
N ARG A 55 27.29 -24.99 -12.97
CA ARG A 55 27.17 -25.33 -11.54
C ARG A 55 25.76 -25.74 -11.13
N ASN A 56 24.77 -25.26 -11.86
CA ASN A 56 23.35 -25.54 -11.63
C ASN A 56 22.58 -25.49 -12.96
N PRO A 57 21.31 -25.96 -13.00
CA PRO A 57 20.50 -25.96 -14.23
C PRO A 57 20.33 -24.59 -14.87
N ILE A 58 20.26 -23.49 -14.09
CA ILE A 58 20.10 -22.13 -14.62
C ILE A 58 21.30 -21.75 -15.50
N ASP A 59 22.49 -22.15 -15.09
CA ASP A 59 23.73 -21.90 -15.85
C ASP A 59 23.65 -22.55 -17.23
N ALA A 60 23.08 -23.74 -17.35
CA ALA A 60 22.91 -24.42 -18.64
C ALA A 60 21.97 -23.62 -19.58
N PHE A 61 20.87 -23.08 -19.06
CA PHE A 61 19.99 -22.22 -19.86
C PHE A 61 20.68 -20.91 -20.31
N VAL A 62 21.47 -20.30 -19.45
CA VAL A 62 22.25 -19.11 -19.79
C VAL A 62 23.32 -19.44 -20.82
N LEU A 63 24.11 -20.49 -20.57
CA LEU A 63 25.22 -20.89 -21.43
C LEU A 63 24.76 -21.32 -22.83
N SER A 64 23.68 -22.07 -22.92
CA SER A 64 23.08 -22.45 -24.22
C SER A 64 22.76 -21.23 -25.11
N LYS A 65 22.24 -20.15 -24.51
CA LYS A 65 21.95 -18.91 -25.24
C LYS A 65 23.23 -18.14 -25.61
N LEU A 66 24.27 -18.21 -24.79
CA LEU A 66 25.58 -17.62 -25.09
C LEU A 66 26.26 -18.36 -26.22
N GLU A 67 26.32 -19.71 -26.15
CA GLU A 67 26.91 -20.56 -27.18
C GLU A 67 26.23 -20.39 -28.54
N ALA A 68 24.89 -20.31 -28.56
CA ALA A 68 24.12 -20.05 -29.79
C ALA A 68 24.47 -18.72 -30.46
N ARG A 69 25.04 -17.76 -29.72
CA ARG A 69 25.50 -16.46 -30.21
C ARG A 69 27.01 -16.35 -30.36
N GLY A 70 27.75 -17.42 -30.12
CA GLY A 70 29.21 -17.42 -30.13
C GLY A 70 29.87 -16.56 -29.05
N ILE A 71 29.12 -16.28 -27.94
CA ILE A 71 29.59 -15.47 -26.82
C ILE A 71 30.11 -16.38 -25.71
N LYS A 72 31.32 -16.13 -25.23
CA LYS A 72 31.86 -16.81 -24.06
C LYS A 72 31.46 -16.12 -22.76
N PRO A 73 31.23 -16.88 -21.69
CA PRO A 73 31.05 -16.28 -20.36
C PRO A 73 32.26 -15.40 -19.97
N ALA A 74 32.02 -14.36 -19.22
CA ALA A 74 33.09 -13.55 -18.65
C ALA A 74 33.91 -14.36 -17.62
N PRO A 75 35.21 -14.08 -17.44
CA PRO A 75 36.01 -14.68 -16.39
C PRO A 75 35.42 -14.43 -15.01
N GLU A 76 35.68 -15.37 -14.08
CA GLU A 76 35.30 -15.17 -12.69
C GLU A 76 35.99 -13.96 -12.08
N VAL A 77 35.21 -13.19 -11.28
CA VAL A 77 35.74 -12.04 -10.56
C VAL A 77 36.61 -12.47 -9.39
N SER A 78 37.50 -11.57 -8.93
CA SER A 78 38.30 -11.87 -7.73
C SER A 78 37.41 -12.11 -6.49
N PRO A 79 37.85 -12.93 -5.51
CA PRO A 79 37.09 -13.21 -4.29
C PRO A 79 36.63 -11.97 -3.55
N ARG A 80 37.41 -10.88 -3.53
CA ARG A 80 37.04 -9.61 -2.92
C ARG A 80 35.85 -8.94 -3.65
N VAL A 81 35.87 -8.94 -4.97
CA VAL A 81 34.79 -8.38 -5.78
C VAL A 81 33.53 -9.24 -5.64
N TRP A 82 33.69 -10.55 -5.63
CA TRP A 82 32.59 -11.50 -5.42
C TRP A 82 31.89 -11.25 -4.08
N LEU A 83 32.65 -11.20 -2.97
CA LEU A 83 32.11 -10.92 -1.64
C LEU A 83 31.37 -9.57 -1.59
N ARG A 84 31.95 -8.55 -2.20
CA ARG A 84 31.33 -7.22 -2.25
C ARG A 84 29.97 -7.27 -2.99
N ARG A 85 29.90 -7.91 -4.14
CA ARG A 85 28.65 -8.04 -4.91
C ARG A 85 27.62 -8.84 -4.13
N LEU A 86 28.00 -9.98 -3.57
CA LEU A 86 27.12 -10.82 -2.75
C LEU A 86 26.54 -10.04 -1.56
N SER A 87 27.35 -9.25 -0.86
CA SER A 87 26.90 -8.45 0.29
C SER A 87 25.88 -7.39 -0.12
N PHE A 88 26.11 -6.69 -1.24
CA PHE A 88 25.14 -5.72 -1.75
C PHE A 88 23.84 -6.38 -2.22
N ASP A 89 23.91 -7.54 -2.84
CA ASP A 89 22.71 -8.24 -3.32
C ASP A 89 21.87 -8.76 -2.14
N LEU A 90 22.49 -9.36 -1.13
CA LEU A 90 21.75 -10.00 -0.03
C LEU A 90 21.34 -9.03 1.09
N ILE A 91 22.25 -8.14 1.51
CA ILE A 91 22.00 -7.24 2.66
C ILE A 91 22.05 -5.74 2.33
N GLY A 92 22.30 -5.38 1.07
CA GLY A 92 22.32 -3.99 0.62
C GLY A 92 23.49 -3.14 1.13
N LEU A 93 24.46 -3.74 1.83
CA LEU A 93 25.59 -3.05 2.46
C LEU A 93 26.92 -3.66 2.01
N PRO A 94 28.02 -2.87 2.00
CA PRO A 94 29.34 -3.43 1.76
C PRO A 94 29.79 -4.35 2.90
N PRO A 95 30.64 -5.36 2.63
CA PRO A 95 31.26 -6.15 3.68
C PRO A 95 32.16 -5.26 4.55
N THR A 96 32.22 -5.54 5.85
CA THR A 96 33.17 -4.90 6.74
C THR A 96 34.61 -5.35 6.45
N PRO A 97 35.65 -4.61 6.87
CA PRO A 97 37.03 -5.07 6.75
C PRO A 97 37.24 -6.47 7.37
N ALA A 98 36.65 -6.73 8.53
CA ALA A 98 36.72 -8.03 9.20
C ALA A 98 36.04 -9.14 8.38
N ASP A 99 34.93 -8.86 7.69
CA ASP A 99 34.28 -9.82 6.79
C ASP A 99 35.18 -10.16 5.60
N VAL A 100 35.84 -9.14 5.05
CA VAL A 100 36.80 -9.34 3.93
C VAL A 100 37.97 -10.22 4.38
N ASP A 101 38.58 -9.91 5.52
CA ASP A 101 39.72 -10.66 6.04
C ASP A 101 39.32 -12.10 6.36
N ARG A 102 38.21 -12.34 7.01
CA ARG A 102 37.66 -13.66 7.28
C ARG A 102 37.48 -14.47 5.97
N PHE A 103 36.83 -13.86 4.98
CA PHE A 103 36.53 -14.53 3.72
C PHE A 103 37.78 -14.85 2.88
N LEU A 104 38.74 -13.93 2.84
CA LEU A 104 39.96 -14.11 2.06
C LEU A 104 40.93 -15.12 2.70
N ASN A 105 40.97 -15.21 4.04
CA ASN A 105 41.80 -16.16 4.78
C ASN A 105 41.18 -17.56 4.86
N ASP A 106 39.92 -17.72 4.46
CA ASP A 106 39.29 -19.04 4.38
C ASP A 106 39.67 -19.75 3.08
N SER A 107 40.48 -20.79 3.19
CA SER A 107 40.97 -21.60 2.07
C SER A 107 40.06 -22.77 1.71
N SER A 108 38.92 -22.95 2.38
CA SER A 108 38.01 -24.05 2.12
C SER A 108 37.27 -23.90 0.79
N ASP A 109 36.98 -24.98 0.13
CA ASP A 109 36.27 -25.02 -1.16
C ASP A 109 34.82 -24.54 -1.02
N ASP A 110 34.22 -24.68 0.14
CA ASP A 110 32.83 -24.29 0.44
C ASP A 110 32.67 -22.88 1.03
N ARG A 111 33.77 -22.10 1.11
CA ARG A 111 33.75 -20.74 1.68
C ARG A 111 32.65 -19.84 1.09
N GLY A 112 32.42 -19.93 -0.21
CA GLY A 112 31.38 -19.15 -0.90
C GLY A 112 30.00 -19.54 -0.41
N ARG A 113 29.70 -20.82 -0.27
CA ARG A 113 28.43 -21.33 0.23
C ARG A 113 28.20 -20.91 1.66
N ARG A 114 29.21 -21.05 2.53
CA ARG A 114 29.09 -20.61 3.93
C ARG A 114 28.84 -19.12 4.07
N GLU A 115 29.45 -18.30 3.22
CA GLU A 115 29.22 -16.87 3.24
C GLU A 115 27.80 -16.49 2.76
N ILE A 116 27.26 -17.17 1.74
CA ILE A 116 25.88 -17.06 1.32
C ILE A 116 24.93 -17.40 2.48
N ASP A 117 25.15 -18.58 3.10
CA ASP A 117 24.31 -19.03 4.23
C ASP A 117 24.38 -18.08 5.43
N ARG A 118 25.55 -17.47 5.68
CA ARG A 118 25.71 -16.45 6.72
C ARG A 118 24.92 -15.20 6.43
N LEU A 119 24.99 -14.69 5.20
CA LEU A 119 24.28 -13.45 4.81
C LEU A 119 22.77 -13.65 4.71
N LEU A 120 22.31 -14.82 4.29
CA LEU A 120 20.89 -15.18 4.30
C LEU A 120 20.28 -15.24 5.72
N LYS A 121 21.11 -15.53 6.73
CA LYS A 121 20.72 -15.52 8.15
C LYS A 121 20.86 -14.16 8.83
N ASP A 122 21.43 -13.19 8.15
CA ASP A 122 21.58 -11.83 8.66
C ASP A 122 20.23 -11.11 8.64
N SER A 123 19.84 -10.47 9.75
CA SER A 123 18.55 -9.76 9.85
C SER A 123 18.38 -8.66 8.79
N ARG A 124 19.48 -8.11 8.29
CA ARG A 124 19.48 -7.11 7.21
C ARG A 124 19.04 -7.67 5.86
N TYR A 125 19.05 -9.01 5.68
CA TYR A 125 18.46 -9.64 4.51
C TYR A 125 16.97 -9.27 4.36
N GLY A 126 16.21 -9.42 5.42
CA GLY A 126 14.79 -9.03 5.41
C GLY A 126 14.57 -7.54 5.23
N GLU A 127 15.43 -6.66 5.78
CA GLU A 127 15.37 -5.22 5.55
C GLU A 127 15.63 -4.89 4.07
N ARG A 128 16.62 -5.53 3.45
CA ARG A 128 16.97 -5.34 2.04
C ARG A 128 15.87 -5.82 1.10
N TRP A 129 15.41 -7.05 1.28
CA TRP A 129 14.43 -7.67 0.38
C TRP A 129 12.99 -7.26 0.69
N GLY A 130 12.69 -7.01 1.96
CA GLY A 130 11.43 -6.42 2.39
C GLY A 130 11.18 -5.06 1.75
N ARG A 131 12.23 -4.24 1.53
CA ARG A 131 12.09 -2.98 0.82
C ARG A 131 11.54 -3.16 -0.60
N HIS A 132 12.02 -4.15 -1.35
CA HIS A 132 11.50 -4.41 -2.70
C HIS A 132 10.01 -4.76 -2.67
N TRP A 133 9.60 -5.55 -1.68
CA TRP A 133 8.17 -5.83 -1.47
C TRP A 133 7.38 -4.58 -1.09
N LEU A 134 7.88 -3.79 -0.16
CA LEU A 134 7.24 -2.56 0.29
C LEU A 134 7.08 -1.54 -0.85
N ASP A 135 8.03 -1.48 -1.78
CA ASP A 135 7.91 -0.66 -2.99
C ASP A 135 6.78 -1.17 -3.92
N LEU A 136 6.67 -2.49 -4.11
CA LEU A 136 5.60 -3.09 -4.93
C LEU A 136 4.21 -2.81 -4.35
N VAL A 137 4.05 -2.91 -3.04
CA VAL A 137 2.77 -2.68 -2.36
C VAL A 137 2.53 -1.21 -2.00
N ARG A 138 3.40 -0.31 -2.41
CA ARG A 138 3.30 1.15 -2.22
C ARG A 138 3.22 1.55 -0.74
N TYR A 139 4.02 0.88 0.10
CA TYR A 139 4.07 1.16 1.52
C TYR A 139 4.40 2.63 1.81
N ALA A 140 3.62 3.24 2.69
CA ALA A 140 3.88 4.55 3.27
C ALA A 140 3.43 4.58 4.74
N ASP A 141 4.03 5.46 5.53
CA ASP A 141 3.61 5.75 6.91
C ASP A 141 2.49 6.80 6.94
N THR A 142 1.99 7.22 5.76
CA THR A 142 0.92 8.21 5.59
C THR A 142 -0.09 7.75 4.56
N GLY A 143 -1.28 8.37 4.56
CA GLY A 143 -2.37 8.03 3.64
C GLY A 143 -2.15 8.46 2.20
N GLY A 144 -1.17 9.32 1.94
CA GLY A 144 -0.95 9.92 0.61
C GLY A 144 -2.11 10.81 0.16
N GLY A 145 -2.05 11.26 -1.10
CA GLY A 145 -3.09 12.12 -1.68
C GLY A 145 -3.16 13.51 -1.06
N GLY A 146 -4.30 14.17 -1.18
CA GLY A 146 -4.48 15.56 -0.74
C GLY A 146 -4.38 15.77 0.76
N LEU A 147 -4.80 14.80 1.57
CA LEU A 147 -4.85 14.92 3.03
C LEU A 147 -3.63 14.36 3.76
N ASP A 148 -2.81 13.59 3.14
CA ASP A 148 -1.56 12.97 3.65
C ASP A 148 -1.47 12.78 5.19
N PHE A 149 -2.51 12.23 5.80
CA PHE A 149 -2.57 12.02 7.25
C PHE A 149 -1.70 10.82 7.68
N PRO A 150 -1.12 10.86 8.90
CA PRO A 150 -0.31 9.77 9.42
C PRO A 150 -1.08 8.46 9.57
N LEU A 151 -0.40 7.35 9.29
CA LEU A 151 -0.86 5.98 9.55
C LEU A 151 0.02 5.34 10.65
N PRO A 152 -0.22 5.67 11.92
CA PRO A 152 0.72 5.43 13.01
C PRO A 152 1.02 3.95 13.29
N HIS A 153 0.21 3.02 12.77
CA HIS A 153 0.37 1.58 13.02
C HIS A 153 0.91 0.80 11.80
N MET A 154 1.17 1.47 10.67
CA MET A 154 1.66 0.80 9.45
C MET A 154 3.06 0.19 9.63
N TRP A 155 3.87 0.70 10.57
CA TRP A 155 5.17 0.10 10.88
C TRP A 155 5.07 -1.39 11.22
N ARG A 156 3.97 -1.87 11.79
CA ARG A 156 3.76 -3.29 12.11
C ARG A 156 3.70 -4.15 10.84
N TYR A 157 3.02 -3.67 9.80
CA TYR A 157 3.02 -4.32 8.49
C TYR A 157 4.42 -4.34 7.87
N ARG A 158 5.16 -3.22 7.89
CA ARG A 158 6.56 -3.18 7.43
C ARG A 158 7.41 -4.23 8.16
N ASP A 159 7.32 -4.26 9.46
CA ASP A 159 8.11 -5.18 10.28
C ASP A 159 7.66 -6.65 10.07
N TYR A 160 6.37 -6.90 9.82
CA TYR A 160 5.86 -8.19 9.37
C TYR A 160 6.52 -8.64 8.06
N VAL A 161 6.59 -7.76 7.06
CA VAL A 161 7.25 -8.06 5.77
C VAL A 161 8.72 -8.40 5.99
N ILE A 162 9.46 -7.58 6.74
CA ILE A 162 10.87 -7.83 7.06
C ILE A 162 11.06 -9.20 7.73
N ARG A 163 10.21 -9.53 8.70
CA ARG A 163 10.24 -10.85 9.37
C ARG A 163 9.92 -11.98 8.42
N ALA A 164 8.94 -11.83 7.54
CA ALA A 164 8.56 -12.85 6.58
C ALA A 164 9.75 -13.26 5.69
N PHE A 165 10.53 -12.30 5.20
CA PHE A 165 11.76 -12.56 4.45
C PHE A 165 12.84 -13.23 5.32
N ASN A 166 13.06 -12.74 6.54
CA ASN A 166 14.07 -13.33 7.45
C ASN A 166 13.74 -14.75 7.92
N GLN A 167 12.45 -15.11 7.90
CA GLN A 167 11.97 -16.43 8.28
C GLN A 167 11.81 -17.37 7.10
N ASP A 168 12.16 -16.92 5.89
CA ASP A 168 11.92 -17.66 4.64
C ASP A 168 10.48 -18.20 4.57
N ARG A 169 9.51 -17.29 4.84
CA ARG A 169 8.08 -17.65 4.91
C ARG A 169 7.62 -18.17 3.55
N PRO A 170 6.97 -19.35 3.46
CA PRO A 170 6.43 -19.85 2.21
C PRO A 170 5.59 -18.81 1.49
N TYR A 171 5.83 -18.63 0.20
CA TYR A 171 5.23 -17.53 -0.57
C TYR A 171 3.70 -17.62 -0.63
N ASP A 172 3.15 -18.81 -0.73
CA ASP A 172 1.70 -19.04 -0.71
C ASP A 172 1.07 -18.61 0.62
N ARG A 173 1.75 -18.87 1.75
CA ARG A 173 1.33 -18.41 3.06
C ARG A 173 1.43 -16.88 3.16
N PHE A 174 2.53 -16.30 2.66
CA PHE A 174 2.75 -14.85 2.66
C PHE A 174 1.66 -14.10 1.87
N ILE A 175 1.21 -14.65 0.72
CA ILE A 175 0.08 -14.11 -0.05
C ILE A 175 -1.21 -14.18 0.76
N ARG A 176 -1.55 -15.36 1.29
CA ARG A 176 -2.81 -15.57 2.03
C ARG A 176 -2.93 -14.65 3.24
N GLU A 177 -1.85 -14.48 4.00
CA GLU A 177 -1.81 -13.59 5.15
C GLU A 177 -2.06 -12.11 4.75
N GLN A 178 -1.69 -11.68 3.56
CA GLN A 178 -1.90 -10.32 3.11
C GLN A 178 -3.29 -10.06 2.52
N ILE A 179 -3.88 -11.05 1.85
CA ILE A 179 -5.19 -10.90 1.21
C ILE A 179 -6.33 -11.25 2.15
N ALA A 180 -6.15 -12.26 3.01
CA ALA A 180 -7.18 -12.84 3.86
C ALA A 180 -6.63 -13.26 5.24
N GLY A 181 -5.74 -12.46 5.81
CA GLY A 181 -5.07 -12.79 7.07
C GLY A 181 -5.99 -12.78 8.30
N ASP A 182 -7.14 -12.15 8.18
CA ASP A 182 -8.22 -12.13 9.17
C ASP A 182 -9.18 -13.33 9.05
N ALA A 183 -9.29 -13.91 7.84
CA ALA A 183 -10.26 -14.97 7.53
C ALA A 183 -9.59 -16.36 7.35
N TYR A 184 -8.26 -16.43 7.35
CA TYR A 184 -7.54 -17.68 7.09
C TYR A 184 -7.65 -18.67 8.26
N GLU A 185 -7.81 -19.97 7.97
CA GLU A 185 -8.06 -21.05 8.95
C GLU A 185 -7.11 -21.09 10.14
N VAL A 186 -5.89 -20.60 9.98
CA VAL A 186 -4.93 -20.41 11.05
C VAL A 186 -4.92 -18.94 11.44
N TYR A 187 -5.97 -18.51 12.12
CA TYR A 187 -6.10 -17.16 12.65
C TYR A 187 -4.89 -16.83 13.54
N SER A 188 -4.05 -15.92 13.09
CA SER A 188 -2.89 -15.47 13.83
C SER A 188 -2.77 -13.95 13.82
N ASP A 189 -2.26 -13.39 14.89
CA ASP A 189 -2.00 -11.94 14.95
C ASP A 189 -1.03 -11.51 13.84
N GLU A 190 -0.08 -12.36 13.43
CA GLU A 190 0.81 -12.12 12.29
C GLU A 190 0.04 -12.01 10.96
N GLY A 191 -0.94 -12.89 10.73
CA GLY A 191 -1.80 -12.84 9.54
C GLY A 191 -2.66 -11.57 9.52
N ARG A 192 -3.25 -11.20 10.67
CA ARG A 192 -4.02 -9.95 10.78
C ARG A 192 -3.17 -8.72 10.52
N ILE A 193 -1.92 -8.69 10.98
CA ILE A 193 -0.97 -7.61 10.68
C ILE A 193 -0.62 -7.62 9.18
N GLY A 194 -0.46 -8.81 8.58
CA GLY A 194 -0.23 -8.98 7.15
C GLY A 194 -1.35 -8.41 6.28
N ALA A 195 -2.61 -8.52 6.72
CA ALA A 195 -3.77 -7.92 6.05
C ALA A 195 -3.73 -6.37 6.00
N GLY A 196 -2.79 -5.75 6.72
CA GLY A 196 -2.44 -4.34 6.55
C GLY A 196 -2.08 -3.95 5.11
N PHE A 197 -1.72 -4.93 4.25
CA PHE A 197 -1.60 -4.74 2.80
C PHE A 197 -2.82 -4.03 2.19
N LEU A 198 -4.01 -4.40 2.59
CA LEU A 198 -5.26 -3.84 2.05
C LEU A 198 -5.51 -2.39 2.49
N ARG A 199 -4.74 -1.89 3.48
CA ARG A 199 -4.78 -0.48 3.91
C ARG A 199 -3.87 0.43 3.09
N LEU A 200 -2.90 -0.14 2.38
CA LEU A 200 -1.97 0.61 1.57
C LEU A 200 -2.69 1.15 0.32
N GLY A 201 -2.54 2.42 0.06
CA GLY A 201 -3.17 3.06 -1.08
C GLY A 201 -3.32 4.55 -0.86
N VAL A 202 -3.66 5.25 -1.93
CA VAL A 202 -3.86 6.69 -1.90
C VAL A 202 -5.29 6.99 -1.43
N PHE A 203 -5.42 7.83 -0.41
CA PHE A 203 -6.71 8.36 0.01
C PHE A 203 -7.01 9.65 -0.76
N LEU A 204 -8.03 9.59 -1.58
CA LEU A 204 -8.52 10.75 -2.32
C LEU A 204 -9.60 11.47 -1.51
N GLU A 205 -9.65 12.79 -1.66
CA GLU A 205 -10.78 13.60 -1.18
C GLU A 205 -11.97 13.38 -2.11
N GLY A 206 -13.16 13.29 -1.54
CA GLY A 206 -14.38 13.11 -2.32
C GLY A 206 -15.56 12.69 -1.46
N THR A 207 -16.64 12.37 -2.12
CA THR A 207 -17.80 11.73 -1.47
C THR A 207 -17.42 10.34 -0.99
N ARG A 208 -18.17 9.81 -0.01
CA ARG A 208 -17.96 8.44 0.48
C ARG A 208 -17.98 7.39 -0.65
N GLU A 209 -18.88 7.57 -1.61
CA GLU A 209 -19.02 6.66 -2.75
C GLU A 209 -17.79 6.71 -3.66
N GLU A 210 -17.29 7.92 -3.97
CA GLU A 210 -16.08 8.09 -4.77
C GLU A 210 -14.85 7.49 -4.07
N MET A 211 -14.66 7.80 -2.78
CA MET A 211 -13.57 7.22 -2.00
C MET A 211 -13.63 5.69 -1.96
N ARG A 212 -14.83 5.12 -1.77
CA ARG A 212 -15.01 3.65 -1.79
C ARG A 212 -14.66 3.04 -3.13
N ARG A 213 -15.06 3.67 -4.22
CA ARG A 213 -14.73 3.20 -5.57
C ARG A 213 -13.25 3.21 -5.86
N GLU A 214 -12.58 4.28 -5.50
CA GLU A 214 -11.13 4.36 -5.71
C GLU A 214 -10.39 3.36 -4.83
N LEU A 215 -10.85 3.10 -3.61
CA LEU A 215 -10.31 2.03 -2.77
C LEU A 215 -10.47 0.66 -3.45
N LEU A 216 -11.65 0.32 -3.96
CA LEU A 216 -11.87 -0.96 -4.64
C LEU A 216 -11.02 -1.08 -5.91
N ASN A 217 -10.97 -0.02 -6.72
CA ASN A 217 -10.12 0.03 -7.91
C ASN A 217 -8.63 -0.17 -7.56
N ASP A 218 -8.18 0.45 -6.49
CA ASP A 218 -6.81 0.32 -6.01
C ASP A 218 -6.51 -1.10 -5.50
N LEU A 219 -7.41 -1.72 -4.75
CA LEU A 219 -7.28 -3.09 -4.27
C LEU A 219 -7.18 -4.10 -5.43
N VAL A 220 -8.06 -3.98 -6.43
CA VAL A 220 -8.01 -4.83 -7.63
C VAL A 220 -6.71 -4.61 -8.41
N GLY A 221 -6.38 -3.35 -8.68
CA GLY A 221 -5.18 -3.00 -9.45
C GLY A 221 -3.89 -3.47 -8.79
N THR A 222 -3.76 -3.26 -7.47
CA THR A 222 -2.58 -3.66 -6.72
C THR A 222 -2.49 -5.18 -6.56
N THR A 223 -3.60 -5.83 -6.22
CA THR A 223 -3.64 -7.30 -6.13
C THR A 223 -3.26 -7.94 -7.47
N GLY A 224 -3.81 -7.44 -8.57
CA GLY A 224 -3.45 -7.91 -9.92
C GLY A 224 -1.98 -7.70 -10.25
N SER A 225 -1.44 -6.51 -10.00
CA SER A 225 -0.05 -6.20 -10.35
C SER A 225 0.97 -6.91 -9.46
N VAL A 226 0.71 -6.99 -8.14
CA VAL A 226 1.66 -7.55 -7.16
C VAL A 226 1.67 -9.09 -7.20
N PHE A 227 0.49 -9.71 -7.20
CA PHE A 227 0.41 -11.16 -7.06
C PHE A 227 0.25 -11.92 -8.39
N LEU A 228 -0.35 -11.28 -9.39
CA LEU A 228 -0.57 -11.91 -10.70
C LEU A 228 0.38 -11.38 -11.79
N GLY A 229 1.06 -10.26 -11.54
CA GLY A 229 1.89 -9.61 -12.56
C GLY A 229 1.08 -9.01 -13.72
N LEU A 230 -0.21 -8.75 -13.51
CA LEU A 230 -1.14 -8.25 -14.52
C LEU A 230 -1.60 -6.84 -14.20
N THR A 231 -1.66 -5.98 -15.22
CA THR A 231 -2.20 -4.62 -15.09
C THR A 231 -3.70 -4.64 -15.31
N MET A 232 -4.49 -4.44 -14.25
CA MET A 232 -5.95 -4.58 -14.29
C MET A 232 -6.70 -3.31 -14.69
N GLY A 233 -6.06 -2.14 -14.60
CA GLY A 233 -6.74 -0.84 -14.68
C GLY A 233 -7.52 -0.58 -15.98
N CYS A 234 -7.06 -1.11 -17.13
CA CYS A 234 -7.76 -0.95 -18.39
C CYS A 234 -9.10 -1.69 -18.39
N ALA A 235 -9.14 -2.86 -17.72
CA ALA A 235 -10.32 -3.74 -17.69
C ALA A 235 -11.47 -3.14 -16.84
N ARG A 236 -11.26 -2.06 -16.11
CA ARG A 236 -12.30 -1.32 -15.40
C ARG A 236 -13.36 -0.72 -16.34
N CYS A 237 -12.94 -0.25 -17.53
CA CYS A 237 -13.82 0.50 -18.44
C CYS A 237 -14.17 -0.27 -19.72
N HIS A 238 -13.28 -1.12 -20.18
CA HIS A 238 -13.41 -1.93 -21.40
C HIS A 238 -12.49 -3.15 -21.28
N ASP A 239 -12.72 -4.19 -22.07
CA ASP A 239 -11.86 -5.36 -22.10
C ASP A 239 -10.41 -4.96 -22.30
N HIS A 240 -9.48 -5.59 -21.56
CA HIS A 240 -8.07 -5.23 -21.60
C HIS A 240 -7.50 -5.35 -23.02
N LYS A 241 -6.72 -4.35 -23.43
CA LYS A 241 -6.29 -4.23 -24.83
C LYS A 241 -5.34 -5.35 -25.28
N PHE A 242 -4.49 -5.82 -24.37
CA PHE A 242 -3.40 -6.75 -24.72
C PHE A 242 -3.57 -8.12 -24.06
N ASP A 243 -4.03 -8.14 -22.82
CA ASP A 243 -4.22 -9.35 -22.05
C ASP A 243 -5.68 -9.83 -22.17
N PRO A 244 -5.95 -11.12 -22.11
CA PRO A 244 -7.31 -11.64 -22.21
C PRO A 244 -8.07 -11.50 -20.88
N ILE A 245 -8.28 -10.26 -20.48
CA ILE A 245 -8.98 -9.87 -19.25
C ILE A 245 -10.24 -9.09 -19.63
N PRO A 246 -11.41 -9.72 -19.65
CA PRO A 246 -12.67 -9.04 -19.87
C PRO A 246 -13.01 -8.08 -18.73
N THR A 247 -13.73 -7.01 -19.03
CA THR A 247 -14.28 -6.09 -18.02
C THR A 247 -15.07 -6.84 -16.95
N ARG A 248 -15.82 -7.84 -17.33
CA ARG A 248 -16.56 -8.70 -16.40
C ARG A 248 -15.66 -9.34 -15.35
N ASP A 249 -14.51 -9.87 -15.73
CA ASP A 249 -13.57 -10.51 -14.81
C ASP A 249 -12.91 -9.51 -13.86
N TYR A 250 -12.70 -8.26 -14.29
CA TYR A 250 -12.29 -7.18 -13.40
C TYR A 250 -13.29 -7.01 -12.24
N TYR A 251 -14.59 -6.90 -12.55
CA TYR A 251 -15.62 -6.73 -11.52
C TYR A 251 -15.87 -7.99 -10.69
N ARG A 252 -15.64 -9.17 -11.23
CA ARG A 252 -15.64 -10.41 -10.44
C ARG A 252 -14.52 -10.42 -9.40
N LEU A 253 -13.34 -9.92 -9.77
CA LEU A 253 -12.22 -9.77 -8.84
C LEU A 253 -12.52 -8.66 -7.80
N GLU A 254 -13.14 -7.55 -8.22
CA GLU A 254 -13.60 -6.48 -7.32
C GLU A 254 -14.61 -7.00 -6.28
N ALA A 255 -15.47 -7.92 -6.66
CA ALA A 255 -16.49 -8.47 -5.78
C ALA A 255 -15.92 -9.19 -4.54
N PHE A 256 -14.70 -9.73 -4.59
CA PHE A 256 -14.02 -10.26 -3.40
C PHE A 256 -13.74 -9.17 -2.35
N PHE A 257 -13.54 -7.94 -2.78
CA PHE A 257 -13.24 -6.81 -1.90
C PHE A 257 -14.48 -5.97 -1.55
N ALA A 258 -15.65 -6.32 -2.08
CA ALA A 258 -16.86 -5.52 -1.96
C ALA A 258 -17.31 -5.26 -0.50
N ALA A 259 -17.03 -6.20 0.42
CA ALA A 259 -17.34 -6.05 1.85
C ALA A 259 -16.12 -5.66 2.70
N VAL A 260 -14.92 -5.59 2.12
CA VAL A 260 -13.70 -5.31 2.87
C VAL A 260 -13.70 -3.87 3.38
N THR A 261 -13.51 -3.72 4.68
CA THR A 261 -13.18 -2.45 5.32
C THR A 261 -11.82 -2.56 6.00
N VAL A 262 -11.08 -1.47 6.04
CA VAL A 262 -9.76 -1.46 6.64
C VAL A 262 -9.69 -0.41 7.74
N ARG A 263 -9.48 -0.85 8.96
CA ARG A 263 -9.45 0.01 10.15
C ARG A 263 -8.35 -0.44 11.12
N PRO A 264 -7.90 0.47 12.02
CA PRO A 264 -7.04 0.05 13.11
C PRO A 264 -7.82 -0.80 14.11
N GLU A 265 -7.28 -1.95 14.46
CA GLU A 265 -7.82 -2.85 15.49
C GLU A 265 -6.80 -3.15 16.56
N ALA A 266 -7.29 -3.52 17.74
CA ALA A 266 -6.45 -3.99 18.83
C ALA A 266 -5.94 -5.40 18.50
N ILE A 267 -4.66 -5.48 18.15
CA ILE A 267 -3.95 -6.73 17.91
C ILE A 267 -2.79 -6.78 18.91
N PRO A 268 -2.73 -7.76 19.82
CA PRO A 268 -1.65 -7.87 20.79
C PRO A 268 -0.26 -7.76 20.13
N PHE A 269 0.71 -7.26 20.87
CA PHE A 269 2.08 -7.30 20.39
C PHE A 269 2.55 -8.74 20.28
N THR A 270 3.09 -9.08 19.13
CA THR A 270 3.67 -10.40 18.92
C THR A 270 5.01 -10.52 19.68
N GLN A 271 5.46 -11.75 19.89
CA GLN A 271 6.76 -12.02 20.57
C GLN A 271 7.95 -11.34 19.87
N TYR A 272 7.82 -10.98 18.61
CA TYR A 272 8.88 -10.35 17.81
C TYR A 272 8.95 -8.83 17.98
N GLU A 273 7.93 -8.19 18.52
CA GLU A 273 7.80 -6.73 18.60
C GLU A 273 8.33 -6.15 19.91
N ARG A 274 9.04 -6.94 20.71
CA ARG A 274 9.59 -6.52 22.01
C ARG A 274 8.53 -5.86 22.91
N PRO A 275 7.46 -6.59 23.25
CA PRO A 275 6.29 -6.02 23.93
C PRO A 275 6.64 -5.22 25.19
N ALA A 276 7.56 -5.69 26.01
CA ALA A 276 7.98 -4.98 27.24
C ALA A 276 8.62 -3.60 26.97
N GLU A 277 9.32 -3.43 25.87
CA GLU A 277 9.87 -2.12 25.46
C GLU A 277 8.77 -1.19 24.97
N LEU A 278 7.87 -1.69 24.12
CA LEU A 278 6.76 -0.92 23.58
C LEU A 278 5.79 -0.49 24.69
N GLU A 279 5.46 -1.39 25.63
CA GLU A 279 4.64 -1.07 26.80
C GLU A 279 5.28 0.01 27.67
N ARG A 280 6.59 -0.07 27.90
CA ARG A 280 7.32 0.97 28.65
C ARG A 280 7.25 2.32 27.93
N ARG A 281 7.41 2.35 26.59
CA ARG A 281 7.28 3.57 25.78
C ARG A 281 5.86 4.10 25.78
N ALA A 282 4.85 3.21 25.71
CA ALA A 282 3.44 3.58 25.82
C ALA A 282 3.15 4.27 27.15
N LYS A 283 3.59 3.68 28.27
CA LYS A 283 3.43 4.30 29.61
C LYS A 283 4.12 5.66 29.72
N ALA A 284 5.34 5.80 29.19
CA ALA A 284 6.04 7.07 29.17
C ALA A 284 5.29 8.11 28.32
N TRP A 285 4.76 7.71 27.19
CA TRP A 285 3.96 8.55 26.31
C TRP A 285 2.64 9.00 26.96
N ASP A 286 1.94 8.09 27.63
CA ASP A 286 0.72 8.42 28.36
C ASP A 286 0.93 9.50 29.42
N VAL A 287 2.07 9.49 30.09
CA VAL A 287 2.45 10.55 31.03
C VAL A 287 2.60 11.91 30.31
N VAL A 288 3.27 11.91 29.15
CA VAL A 288 3.44 13.13 28.35
C VAL A 288 2.10 13.64 27.83
N GLN A 289 1.24 12.76 27.36
CA GLN A 289 -0.09 13.13 26.84
C GLN A 289 -0.99 13.68 27.96
N LYS A 290 -1.04 13.03 29.11
CA LYS A 290 -1.82 13.55 30.27
C LYS A 290 -1.35 14.94 30.68
N ARG A 291 -0.04 15.17 30.71
CA ARG A 291 0.50 16.49 30.99
C ARG A 291 0.06 17.53 29.96
N ARG A 292 0.19 17.23 28.66
CA ARG A 292 -0.25 18.11 27.56
C ARG A 292 -1.75 18.41 27.63
N GLN A 293 -2.53 17.38 27.94
CA GLN A 293 -3.97 17.53 28.12
C GLN A 293 -4.30 18.45 29.29
N THR A 294 -3.64 18.27 30.43
CA THR A 294 -3.80 19.16 31.59
C THR A 294 -3.43 20.60 31.24
N GLU A 295 -2.28 20.82 30.60
CA GLU A 295 -1.85 22.17 30.18
C GLU A 295 -2.86 22.81 29.19
N ARG A 296 -3.42 22.04 28.26
CA ARG A 296 -4.47 22.51 27.36
C ARG A 296 -5.75 22.88 28.11
N ASP A 297 -6.19 22.01 29.00
CA ASP A 297 -7.43 22.20 29.77
C ASP A 297 -7.32 23.42 30.69
N GLU A 298 -6.15 23.70 31.25
CA GLU A 298 -5.88 24.93 32.01
C GLU A 298 -6.00 26.18 31.13
N VAL A 299 -5.52 26.15 29.89
CA VAL A 299 -5.67 27.26 28.95
C VAL A 299 -7.13 27.43 28.57
N VAL A 300 -7.85 26.35 28.28
CA VAL A 300 -9.29 26.37 27.96
C VAL A 300 -10.12 26.90 29.12
N ASN A 301 -9.82 26.50 30.38
CA ASN A 301 -10.54 26.97 31.54
C ASN A 301 -10.31 28.46 31.77
N ARG A 302 -9.08 28.97 31.63
CA ARG A 302 -8.80 30.42 31.67
C ARG A 302 -9.59 31.18 30.59
N PHE A 303 -9.73 30.61 29.40
CA PHE A 303 -10.55 31.21 28.35
C PHE A 303 -12.03 31.24 28.73
N ARG A 304 -12.55 30.14 29.27
CA ARG A 304 -13.95 30.08 29.76
C ARG A 304 -14.24 31.12 30.85
N GLU A 305 -13.34 31.25 31.81
CA GLU A 305 -13.49 32.22 32.91
C GLU A 305 -13.51 33.69 32.41
N ARG A 306 -12.74 34.00 31.36
CA ARG A 306 -12.77 35.36 30.77
C ARG A 306 -13.96 35.59 29.85
N LEU A 307 -14.45 34.56 29.16
CA LEU A 307 -15.62 34.64 28.29
C LEU A 307 -16.92 34.68 29.07
N ALA A 308 -17.03 33.99 30.19
CA ALA A 308 -18.26 33.89 30.96
C ALA A 308 -18.87 35.27 31.33
N PRO A 309 -18.11 36.27 31.79
CA PRO A 309 -18.65 37.59 32.08
C PRO A 309 -19.07 38.39 30.82
N ALA A 310 -18.35 38.21 29.70
CA ALA A 310 -18.63 38.88 28.44
C ALA A 310 -19.88 38.34 27.75
N LEU A 311 -20.20 37.07 27.99
CA LEU A 311 -21.35 36.37 27.43
C LEU A 311 -22.58 36.35 28.36
N ALA A 312 -22.40 36.68 29.63
CA ALA A 312 -23.50 36.67 30.63
C ALA A 312 -24.69 37.54 30.31
N GLY A 313 -24.54 38.53 29.40
CA GLY A 313 -25.62 39.38 28.88
C GLY A 313 -26.31 38.81 27.63
N SER A 314 -25.79 37.75 27.03
CA SER A 314 -26.24 37.24 25.72
C SER A 314 -26.79 35.80 25.76
N LEU A 315 -26.68 35.10 26.90
CA LEU A 315 -26.97 33.66 26.98
C LEU A 315 -28.09 33.39 28.00
N ASN A 316 -29.04 32.56 27.59
CA ASN A 316 -30.24 32.24 28.39
C ASN A 316 -30.05 31.06 29.36
N GLY A 317 -28.83 30.48 29.50
CA GLY A 317 -28.59 29.39 30.44
C GLY A 317 -27.24 28.70 30.36
N PRO A 318 -26.93 27.80 31.36
CA PRO A 318 -25.64 27.08 31.45
C PRO A 318 -25.35 26.09 30.32
N GLN A 319 -26.35 25.70 29.56
CA GLN A 319 -26.25 24.80 28.41
C GLN A 319 -25.54 25.47 27.25
N ASP A 320 -25.84 26.74 27.02
CA ASP A 320 -25.30 27.55 25.91
C ASP A 320 -23.78 27.78 26.09
N LEU A 321 -23.29 27.82 27.33
CA LEU A 321 -21.86 27.90 27.64
C LEU A 321 -21.09 26.63 27.27
N LYS A 322 -21.73 25.46 27.32
CA LYS A 322 -21.14 24.19 26.86
C LYS A 322 -21.04 24.12 25.34
N ASP A 323 -22.06 24.64 24.65
CA ASP A 323 -22.14 24.61 23.19
C ASP A 323 -21.18 25.65 22.57
N ILE A 324 -20.91 26.76 23.25
CA ILE A 324 -19.90 27.74 22.83
C ILE A 324 -18.48 27.30 23.17
N ALA A 325 -18.30 26.55 24.24
CA ALA A 325 -16.96 26.02 24.62
C ALA A 325 -16.54 24.79 23.86
N ALA A 326 -17.48 24.07 23.24
CA ALA A 326 -17.19 22.86 22.45
C ALA A 326 -16.39 23.13 21.14
N PRO A 327 -16.59 24.22 20.40
CA PRO A 327 -15.91 24.48 19.15
C PRO A 327 -14.72 25.46 19.21
N ILE A 328 -14.01 25.60 20.34
CA ILE A 328 -12.78 26.44 20.38
C ILE A 328 -11.67 25.91 19.45
N GLY A 329 -11.96 24.92 18.64
CA GLY A 329 -11.12 24.48 17.53
C GLY A 329 -11.42 25.13 16.18
N ASN A 330 -12.43 25.99 16.08
CA ASN A 330 -12.81 26.63 14.84
C ASN A 330 -11.96 27.87 14.60
N ASP A 331 -11.31 27.96 13.44
CA ASP A 331 -10.46 29.11 13.06
C ASP A 331 -11.24 30.43 13.08
N ASP A 332 -12.54 30.39 12.82
CA ASP A 332 -13.42 31.54 12.87
C ASP A 332 -13.62 32.06 14.29
N LEU A 333 -13.78 31.20 15.29
CA LEU A 333 -13.92 31.59 16.68
C LEU A 333 -12.60 32.15 17.25
N ALA A 334 -11.46 31.57 16.86
CA ALA A 334 -10.15 32.10 17.21
C ALA A 334 -9.94 33.50 16.62
N ALA A 335 -10.42 33.78 15.41
CA ALA A 335 -10.38 35.11 14.77
C ALA A 335 -11.33 36.11 15.43
N GLU A 336 -12.47 35.68 15.94
CA GLU A 336 -13.39 36.52 16.71
C GLU A 336 -12.85 36.85 18.10
N MET A 337 -12.22 35.89 18.78
CA MET A 337 -11.57 36.09 20.07
C MET A 337 -10.40 37.08 19.95
N GLU A 338 -9.62 37.02 18.85
CA GLU A 338 -8.55 37.97 18.54
C GLU A 338 -9.08 39.38 18.26
N ARG A 339 -10.22 39.52 17.56
CA ARG A 339 -10.87 40.77 17.28
C ARG A 339 -11.51 41.42 18.53
N GLY A 340 -11.96 40.58 19.47
CA GLY A 340 -12.58 41.03 20.72
C GLY A 340 -11.61 41.49 21.81
N LEU A 341 -10.30 41.45 21.58
CA LEU A 341 -9.24 41.84 22.54
C LEU A 341 -9.27 41.07 23.89
N LEU A 342 -9.99 39.95 23.97
CA LEU A 342 -10.12 39.15 25.18
C LEU A 342 -8.92 38.25 25.41
N PHE A 343 -8.16 37.96 24.33
CA PHE A 343 -6.98 37.04 24.37
C PHE A 343 -5.84 37.61 23.55
N SER A 344 -4.64 37.43 24.06
CA SER A 344 -3.44 37.80 23.32
C SER A 344 -3.13 36.77 22.22
N LYS A 345 -2.43 37.21 21.16
CA LYS A 345 -1.92 36.31 20.11
C LYS A 345 -1.12 35.13 20.67
N GLN A 346 -0.33 35.37 21.72
CA GLN A 346 0.47 34.32 22.35
C GLN A 346 -0.39 33.25 23.03
N GLU A 347 -1.51 33.63 23.69
CA GLU A 347 -2.42 32.68 24.31
C GLU A 347 -3.14 31.83 23.27
N ILE A 348 -3.59 32.44 22.18
CA ILE A 348 -4.25 31.75 21.06
C ILE A 348 -3.25 30.78 20.40
N GLU A 349 -2.02 31.18 20.17
CA GLU A 349 -1.00 30.35 19.58
C GLU A 349 -0.57 29.21 20.50
N GLN A 350 -0.49 29.45 21.81
CA GLN A 350 -0.28 28.41 22.82
C GLN A 350 -1.41 27.37 22.78
N TYR A 351 -2.66 27.80 22.75
CA TYR A 351 -3.82 26.90 22.63
C TYR A 351 -3.76 26.08 21.34
N ARG A 352 -3.56 26.73 20.18
CA ARG A 352 -3.45 26.04 18.89
C ARG A 352 -2.35 24.98 18.88
N ARG A 353 -1.18 25.31 19.46
CA ARG A 353 -0.08 24.35 19.59
C ARG A 353 -0.47 23.16 20.46
N LEU A 354 -1.01 23.42 21.66
CA LEU A 354 -1.43 22.36 22.58
C LEU A 354 -2.56 21.51 21.98
N ASN A 355 -3.52 22.13 21.30
CA ASN A 355 -4.60 21.39 20.65
C ASN A 355 -4.09 20.49 19.53
N ARG A 356 -3.19 20.95 18.67
CA ARG A 356 -2.54 20.08 17.67
C ARG A 356 -1.79 18.92 18.32
N GLN A 357 -1.11 19.17 19.44
CA GLN A 357 -0.33 18.15 20.15
C GLN A 357 -1.19 17.14 20.92
N THR A 358 -2.44 17.45 21.24
CA THR A 358 -3.36 16.58 21.98
C THR A 358 -4.39 15.90 21.11
N ASN A 359 -4.95 16.60 20.14
CA ASN A 359 -6.10 16.15 19.33
C ASN A 359 -5.83 16.16 17.82
N GLY A 360 -4.73 16.76 17.38
CA GLY A 360 -4.43 16.95 15.96
C GLY A 360 -3.33 16.01 15.43
N ALA A 361 -2.82 16.36 14.24
CA ALA A 361 -1.80 15.61 13.52
C ALA A 361 -0.48 15.42 14.30
N ASP A 362 -0.18 16.30 15.26
CA ASP A 362 1.01 16.20 16.12
C ASP A 362 0.80 15.27 17.32
N SER A 363 -0.42 14.76 17.51
CA SER A 363 -0.67 13.73 18.51
C SER A 363 -0.29 12.38 17.90
N LEU A 364 0.69 11.71 18.50
CA LEU A 364 1.03 10.32 18.16
C LEU A 364 0.60 9.37 19.31
N PRO A 365 -0.67 9.46 19.80
CA PRO A 365 -1.06 8.78 21.02
C PRO A 365 -1.03 7.26 20.89
N ASP A 366 -1.14 6.75 19.66
CA ASP A 366 -1.39 5.34 19.41
C ASP A 366 -0.17 4.55 18.91
N LEU A 367 0.98 5.23 18.66
CA LEU A 367 2.18 4.58 18.13
C LEU A 367 2.64 3.35 18.92
N TYR A 368 2.43 3.38 20.23
CA TYR A 368 2.90 2.33 21.16
C TYR A 368 1.76 1.45 21.68
N LYS A 369 0.53 1.65 21.23
CA LYS A 369 -0.57 0.76 21.57
C LYS A 369 -0.52 -0.48 20.68
N PRO A 370 -1.04 -1.63 21.16
CA PRO A 370 -1.11 -2.85 20.38
C PRO A 370 -2.22 -2.78 19.33
N MET A 371 -2.11 -1.82 18.40
CA MET A 371 -3.03 -1.60 17.29
C MET A 371 -2.34 -1.93 15.98
N ALA A 372 -3.06 -2.49 15.02
CA ALA A 372 -2.61 -2.64 13.64
C ALA A 372 -3.75 -2.38 12.68
N TYR A 373 -3.42 -1.97 11.45
CA TYR A 373 -4.42 -1.94 10.39
C TYR A 373 -4.66 -3.37 9.90
N THR A 374 -5.90 -3.77 9.87
CA THR A 374 -6.33 -5.07 9.36
C THR A 374 -7.59 -4.89 8.53
N ALA A 375 -7.80 -5.78 7.59
CA ALA A 375 -9.06 -5.87 6.89
C ALA A 375 -10.04 -6.69 7.73
N THR A 376 -11.29 -6.29 7.73
CA THR A 376 -12.39 -7.06 8.32
C THR A 376 -13.59 -7.01 7.40
N GLU A 377 -14.35 -8.08 7.36
CA GLU A 377 -15.70 -8.03 6.84
C GLU A 377 -16.61 -7.48 7.93
N LEU A 378 -17.24 -6.34 7.68
CA LEU A 378 -18.22 -5.79 8.61
C LEU A 378 -19.53 -6.56 8.54
N ILE A 379 -19.59 -7.67 9.23
CA ILE A 379 -20.85 -8.37 9.50
C ILE A 379 -21.35 -7.88 10.87
N GLY A 380 -22.25 -6.91 10.85
CA GLY A 380 -23.14 -6.65 11.99
C GLY A 380 -22.68 -5.76 13.15
N ALA A 381 -21.67 -4.93 13.05
CA ALA A 381 -21.28 -3.99 14.13
C ALA A 381 -21.93 -2.60 13.94
N SER A 382 -22.79 -2.21 14.88
CA SER A 382 -23.80 -1.14 14.70
C SER A 382 -23.42 0.27 15.15
N ASN A 383 -22.18 0.59 15.53
CA ASN A 383 -21.87 1.86 16.20
C ASN A 383 -20.83 2.75 15.49
N GLU A 384 -20.44 2.46 14.24
CA GLU A 384 -19.50 3.26 13.51
C GLU A 384 -20.17 3.93 12.29
N PRO A 385 -19.72 5.10 11.85
CA PRO A 385 -20.30 5.82 10.69
C PRO A 385 -19.99 5.14 9.33
N GLU A 386 -19.26 4.03 9.31
CA GLU A 386 -19.03 3.21 8.13
C GLU A 386 -20.28 2.40 7.79
N PRO A 387 -20.62 2.22 6.50
CA PRO A 387 -21.76 1.42 6.12
C PRO A 387 -21.56 0.00 6.64
N ASN A 388 -22.46 -0.42 7.52
CA ASN A 388 -22.55 -1.80 7.97
C ASN A 388 -23.18 -2.60 6.82
N TYR A 389 -22.39 -3.48 6.20
CA TYR A 389 -22.89 -4.39 5.17
C TYR A 389 -23.18 -5.74 5.82
N PRO A 390 -24.43 -6.01 6.29
CA PRO A 390 -24.79 -7.31 6.83
C PRO A 390 -24.73 -8.42 5.78
N VAL A 391 -24.70 -8.02 4.51
CA VAL A 391 -24.47 -8.85 3.34
C VAL A 391 -23.50 -8.11 2.44
N PRO A 392 -22.52 -8.77 1.81
CA PRO A 392 -21.62 -8.12 0.86
C PRO A 392 -22.41 -7.31 -0.18
N PRO A 393 -22.02 -6.07 -0.50
CA PRO A 393 -22.70 -5.28 -1.50
C PRO A 393 -22.70 -6.00 -2.85
N THR A 394 -23.82 -5.94 -3.55
CA THR A 394 -23.92 -6.48 -4.91
C THR A 394 -22.97 -5.70 -5.83
N THR A 395 -22.08 -6.43 -6.49
CA THR A 395 -21.17 -5.87 -7.49
C THR A 395 -21.78 -5.94 -8.88
N PHE A 396 -21.62 -4.86 -9.64
CA PHE A 396 -22.12 -4.74 -11.00
C PHE A 396 -20.97 -4.46 -11.96
N VAL A 397 -21.05 -4.98 -13.18
CA VAL A 397 -20.24 -4.46 -14.29
C VAL A 397 -20.71 -3.03 -14.58
N LEU A 398 -19.76 -2.11 -14.73
CA LEU A 398 -20.05 -0.70 -15.03
C LEU A 398 -19.66 -0.39 -16.47
N GLU A 399 -20.60 0.08 -17.26
CA GLU A 399 -20.34 0.48 -18.64
C GLU A 399 -19.41 1.71 -18.67
N GLY A 400 -18.27 1.56 -19.35
CA GLY A 400 -17.23 2.58 -19.39
C GLY A 400 -16.63 2.95 -18.01
N GLY A 401 -16.84 2.13 -16.98
CA GLY A 401 -16.42 2.43 -15.61
C GLY A 401 -17.30 3.46 -14.88
N ASP A 402 -18.42 3.86 -15.47
CA ASP A 402 -19.34 4.85 -14.89
C ASP A 402 -20.24 4.22 -13.81
N PRO A 403 -20.17 4.68 -12.53
CA PRO A 403 -21.00 4.17 -11.44
C PRO A 403 -22.49 4.27 -11.65
N LYS A 404 -22.92 5.19 -12.50
CA LYS A 404 -24.34 5.40 -12.82
C LYS A 404 -24.86 4.44 -13.89
N GLN A 405 -23.96 3.80 -14.62
CA GLN A 405 -24.29 2.88 -15.72
C GLN A 405 -24.01 1.44 -15.32
N LYS A 406 -24.84 0.93 -14.39
CA LYS A 406 -24.77 -0.46 -13.92
C LYS A 406 -25.39 -1.37 -14.97
N SER A 407 -24.64 -2.43 -15.35
CA SER A 407 -25.05 -3.46 -16.26
C SER A 407 -25.37 -4.76 -15.50
N GLU A 408 -24.69 -5.85 -15.79
CA GLU A 408 -24.94 -7.14 -15.15
C GLU A 408 -24.39 -7.24 -13.71
N VAL A 409 -25.07 -8.03 -12.88
CA VAL A 409 -24.56 -8.43 -11.55
C VAL A 409 -23.49 -9.48 -11.74
N VAL A 410 -22.43 -9.37 -10.94
CA VAL A 410 -21.35 -10.38 -10.90
C VAL A 410 -21.10 -10.87 -9.49
N GLU A 411 -20.85 -12.17 -9.39
CA GLU A 411 -20.38 -12.82 -8.17
C GLU A 411 -18.85 -12.81 -8.11
N PRO A 412 -18.26 -12.93 -6.91
CA PRO A 412 -16.81 -13.07 -6.76
C PRO A 412 -16.27 -14.19 -7.65
N GLY A 413 -15.19 -13.93 -8.37
CA GLY A 413 -14.62 -14.92 -9.27
C GLY A 413 -13.24 -14.55 -9.76
N TYR A 414 -12.49 -15.56 -10.18
CA TYR A 414 -11.15 -15.43 -10.70
C TYR A 414 -11.16 -14.97 -12.16
N LEU A 415 -10.01 -14.51 -12.63
CA LEU A 415 -9.79 -14.23 -14.03
C LEU A 415 -9.94 -15.52 -14.85
N ALA A 416 -10.81 -15.55 -15.83
CA ALA A 416 -11.07 -16.74 -16.65
C ALA A 416 -9.79 -17.29 -17.29
N VAL A 417 -8.91 -16.39 -17.74
CA VAL A 417 -7.62 -16.77 -18.36
C VAL A 417 -6.66 -17.45 -17.39
N ALA A 418 -6.71 -17.11 -16.09
CA ALA A 418 -5.84 -17.71 -15.06
C ALA A 418 -6.41 -19.01 -14.49
N ALA A 419 -7.71 -19.22 -14.60
CA ALA A 419 -8.41 -20.34 -13.99
C ALA A 419 -8.27 -21.67 -14.77
N GLY A 420 -7.89 -21.61 -16.04
CA GLY A 420 -7.85 -22.80 -16.91
C GLY A 420 -9.25 -23.42 -17.11
N SER A 421 -9.33 -24.48 -17.92
CA SER A 421 -10.58 -25.15 -18.26
C SER A 421 -11.25 -25.94 -17.12
N SER A 422 -10.66 -25.94 -15.92
CA SER A 422 -11.11 -26.75 -14.77
C SER A 422 -11.57 -25.92 -13.56
N ALA A 423 -11.61 -24.60 -13.65
CA ALA A 423 -12.13 -23.80 -12.56
C ALA A 423 -13.68 -23.88 -12.50
N PRO A 424 -14.30 -24.03 -11.33
CA PRO A 424 -15.74 -23.88 -11.22
C PRO A 424 -16.14 -22.47 -11.64
N VAL A 425 -17.16 -22.40 -12.47
CA VAL A 425 -17.77 -21.15 -12.96
C VAL A 425 -18.47 -20.43 -11.82
#